data_a3b2949a9e09b9f19ad021cdb005b1d8
#
_entry.id   a3b2949a9e09b9f19ad021cdb005b1d8
#
_cell.length_a   1.000
_cell.length_b   1.000
_cell.length_c   1.000
_cell.angle_alpha   90.00
_cell.angle_beta   90.00
_cell.angle_gamma   90.00
#
_symmetry.space_group_name_H-M   'P 1'
#
loop_
_entity.id
_entity.type
_entity.pdbx_description
1 polymer ?
#
loop_
_entity_poly.entity_id
_entity_poly.type
_entity_poly.pdbx_seq_one_letter_code
_entity_poly.pdbx_strand_id
1 'polypeptide(L)'
;MATAGIKAAAYCLNFAPELALHYGGTPAQERKSKPDSEFLRALPEHAQTYEEAQAYAPNKTYIGAMSIDELEKAPAPWIDNLGTPERFGTFGEIMPEDEFLGLMDICDVFDLIWLEEGFAASVAEKLAQNPVIGEKQLARLEKGRPESDILDVVEKQHALPLYSEGKLAGCCRRAHDTDENLEAGIMLENLSCKASGVLALLHLIKNAGLSPSDIDFVVECSEEAVGDAMQRGGGNMAKALAEIAECGNASGFDVRGFCAGPVASVITAASMVACGARANVVVVSGGSVPKLYMNARDHVKKDVKALENCIGSFALLITPDDGQTPVIRLDSLGKHTVGAGAAPQAITSALTFEPLQKAGLKMTDVDKYAPELHNAEITLPAGAGNVPEANYKMIAALSVMKGQIERADIPKFVAERGMPGFVPTQGHIPSGVPYIGHALEALKAGTIKRAMIIGKGSLFLGRLTNLADGASFIMEGPGAGTEPAQGVSQSEVTEMLLAALSDVAANLQKG
;
A
#
# COMPACT_ATOMS: atom_id res chain seq x y z
N MET A 1 24.79 -9.85 -11.84
CA MET A 1 24.04 -10.12 -10.59
C MET A 1 22.76 -10.80 -11.01
N ALA A 2 22.23 -11.71 -10.20
CA ALA A 2 20.90 -12.25 -10.48
C ALA A 2 19.87 -11.12 -10.44
N THR A 3 18.85 -11.20 -11.27
CA THR A 3 17.78 -10.20 -11.36
C THR A 3 16.58 -10.70 -10.56
N ALA A 4 15.84 -9.80 -9.94
CA ALA A 4 14.60 -10.11 -9.24
C ALA A 4 13.41 -9.57 -10.03
N GLY A 5 12.34 -10.37 -10.10
CA GLY A 5 11.09 -10.00 -10.75
C GLY A 5 9.92 -9.90 -9.76
N ILE A 6 8.86 -9.18 -10.14
CA ILE A 6 7.58 -9.20 -9.44
C ILE A 6 6.65 -10.15 -10.19
N LYS A 7 6.33 -11.28 -9.56
CA LYS A 7 5.59 -12.36 -10.20
C LYS A 7 4.08 -12.19 -10.12
N ALA A 8 3.58 -11.69 -8.99
CA ALA A 8 2.15 -11.51 -8.73
C ALA A 8 1.91 -10.33 -7.79
N ALA A 9 0.68 -9.83 -7.82
CA ALA A 9 0.17 -8.79 -6.95
C ALA A 9 -1.23 -9.14 -6.48
N ALA A 10 -1.58 -8.66 -5.27
CA ALA A 10 -2.93 -8.68 -4.75
C ALA A 10 -3.25 -7.34 -4.08
N TYR A 11 -4.49 -6.86 -4.24
CA TYR A 11 -4.98 -5.63 -3.64
C TYR A 11 -6.39 -5.85 -3.15
N CYS A 12 -6.64 -5.55 -1.87
CA CYS A 12 -7.94 -5.71 -1.25
C CYS A 12 -8.40 -4.42 -0.59
N LEU A 13 -9.70 -4.23 -0.58
CA LEU A 13 -10.40 -3.19 0.16
C LEU A 13 -11.31 -3.87 1.17
N ASN A 14 -11.27 -3.41 2.42
CA ASN A 14 -12.19 -3.82 3.44
C ASN A 14 -13.14 -2.65 3.68
N PHE A 15 -14.36 -2.75 3.17
CA PHE A 15 -15.39 -1.75 3.37
C PHE A 15 -15.84 -1.78 4.82
N ALA A 16 -15.66 -0.67 5.55
CA ALA A 16 -15.80 -0.60 6.98
C ALA A 16 -16.45 0.72 7.44
N PRO A 17 -17.72 0.99 7.08
CA PRO A 17 -18.38 2.25 7.34
C PRO A 17 -18.67 2.49 8.83
N GLU A 18 -19.01 1.48 9.62
CA GLU A 18 -19.23 1.63 11.06
C GLU A 18 -17.91 1.86 11.80
N LEU A 19 -16.85 1.13 11.44
CA LEU A 19 -15.52 1.42 11.97
C LEU A 19 -15.08 2.85 11.61
N ALA A 20 -15.37 3.31 10.39
CA ALA A 20 -15.07 4.66 9.95
C ALA A 20 -15.86 5.72 10.77
N LEU A 21 -17.16 5.51 10.96
CA LEU A 21 -18.02 6.39 11.73
C LEU A 21 -17.59 6.49 13.20
N HIS A 22 -17.26 5.37 13.82
CA HIS A 22 -16.99 5.32 15.25
C HIS A 22 -15.52 5.58 15.59
N TYR A 23 -14.58 5.05 14.82
CA TYR A 23 -13.15 4.98 15.17
C TYR A 23 -12.23 5.58 14.09
N GLY A 24 -12.75 6.02 12.96
CA GLY A 24 -11.99 6.73 11.93
C GLY A 24 -11.29 7.98 12.47
N GLY A 25 -10.19 8.39 11.85
CA GLY A 25 -9.29 9.40 12.39
C GLY A 25 -9.95 10.71 12.78
N THR A 26 -10.69 11.35 11.90
CA THR A 26 -11.39 12.61 12.21
C THR A 26 -12.61 12.41 13.11
N PRO A 27 -13.51 11.44 12.87
CA PRO A 27 -14.63 11.16 13.77
C PRO A 27 -14.19 10.85 15.21
N ALA A 28 -13.18 10.02 15.41
CA ALA A 28 -12.67 9.68 16.74
C ALA A 28 -12.12 10.90 17.49
N GLN A 29 -11.38 11.77 16.81
CA GLN A 29 -10.88 13.02 17.41
C GLN A 29 -12.00 14.00 17.73
N GLU A 30 -13.00 14.11 16.86
CA GLU A 30 -14.16 14.99 17.09
C GLU A 30 -15.00 14.51 18.26
N ARG A 31 -15.24 13.20 18.41
CA ARG A 31 -15.97 12.63 19.58
C ARG A 31 -15.28 12.96 20.91
N LYS A 32 -13.94 12.93 20.95
CA LYS A 32 -13.17 13.30 22.15
C LYS A 32 -13.29 14.78 22.49
N SER A 33 -13.35 15.67 21.50
CA SER A 33 -13.32 17.11 21.70
C SER A 33 -14.69 17.78 21.68
N LYS A 34 -15.63 17.28 20.85
CA LYS A 34 -16.96 17.85 20.58
C LYS A 34 -17.96 16.74 20.24
N PRO A 35 -18.36 15.89 21.21
CA PRO A 35 -19.21 14.72 20.96
C PRO A 35 -20.55 15.02 20.29
N ASP A 36 -21.10 16.23 20.49
CA ASP A 36 -22.37 16.68 19.92
C ASP A 36 -22.19 17.59 18.69
N SER A 37 -21.08 17.49 17.96
CA SER A 37 -20.84 18.37 16.82
C SER A 37 -21.82 18.10 15.67
N GLU A 38 -22.09 19.16 14.89
CA GLU A 38 -22.90 19.07 13.68
C GLU A 38 -22.29 18.10 12.65
N PHE A 39 -20.96 18.10 12.55
CA PHE A 39 -20.23 17.17 11.70
C PHE A 39 -20.55 15.71 12.00
N LEU A 40 -20.49 15.30 13.28
CA LEU A 40 -20.78 13.91 13.66
C LEU A 40 -22.24 13.51 13.40
N ARG A 41 -23.17 14.46 13.50
CA ARG A 41 -24.58 14.18 13.18
C ARG A 41 -24.85 14.07 11.69
N ALA A 42 -24.15 14.85 10.87
CA ALA A 42 -24.33 14.84 9.42
C ALA A 42 -23.56 13.72 8.72
N LEU A 43 -22.44 13.25 9.29
CA LEU A 43 -21.54 12.29 8.65
C LEU A 43 -22.22 11.01 8.12
N PRO A 44 -23.18 10.37 8.81
CA PRO A 44 -23.84 9.17 8.31
C PRO A 44 -24.56 9.36 6.97
N GLU A 45 -25.12 10.56 6.70
CA GLU A 45 -25.81 10.88 5.45
C GLU A 45 -24.84 10.99 4.25
N HIS A 46 -23.56 11.23 4.54
CA HIS A 46 -22.51 11.32 3.54
C HIS A 46 -21.74 10.00 3.32
N ALA A 47 -22.06 8.95 4.07
CA ALA A 47 -21.40 7.65 3.92
C ALA A 47 -21.77 6.98 2.58
N GLN A 48 -20.84 6.22 2.00
CA GLN A 48 -21.14 5.29 0.90
C GLN A 48 -21.85 4.05 1.46
N THR A 49 -22.72 3.47 0.65
CA THR A 49 -23.21 2.10 0.85
C THR A 49 -22.19 1.08 0.31
N TYR A 50 -22.35 -0.18 0.68
CA TYR A 50 -21.50 -1.25 0.15
C TYR A 50 -21.66 -1.42 -1.37
N GLU A 51 -22.89 -1.31 -1.87
CA GLU A 51 -23.17 -1.37 -3.31
C GLU A 51 -22.52 -0.20 -4.06
N GLU A 52 -22.59 1.03 -3.53
CA GLU A 52 -21.88 2.18 -4.09
C GLU A 52 -20.36 1.94 -4.09
N ALA A 53 -19.79 1.39 -3.01
CA ALA A 53 -18.35 1.10 -2.92
C ALA A 53 -17.90 0.06 -3.96
N GLN A 54 -18.72 -0.96 -4.23
CA GLN A 54 -18.47 -1.97 -5.27
C GLN A 54 -18.62 -1.43 -6.70
N ALA A 55 -19.50 -0.43 -6.89
CA ALA A 55 -19.77 0.18 -8.20
C ALA A 55 -18.81 1.34 -8.52
N TYR A 56 -18.06 1.82 -7.54
CA TYR A 56 -17.19 2.98 -7.64
C TYR A 56 -15.92 2.67 -8.45
N ALA A 57 -15.71 3.37 -9.55
CA ALA A 57 -14.64 3.09 -10.51
C ALA A 57 -13.22 3.02 -9.89
N PRO A 58 -12.79 3.94 -9.00
CA PRO A 58 -11.50 3.83 -8.32
C PRO A 58 -11.33 2.56 -7.48
N ASN A 59 -12.38 2.13 -6.75
CA ASN A 59 -12.35 0.90 -5.97
C ASN A 59 -12.20 -0.33 -6.88
N LYS A 60 -12.97 -0.37 -7.97
CA LYS A 60 -12.87 -1.43 -8.99
C LYS A 60 -11.49 -1.49 -9.62
N THR A 61 -10.88 -0.34 -9.89
CA THR A 61 -9.53 -0.25 -10.43
C THR A 61 -8.51 -0.78 -9.40
N TYR A 62 -8.66 -0.44 -8.12
CA TYR A 62 -7.77 -0.91 -7.08
C TYR A 62 -7.74 -2.44 -6.97
N ILE A 63 -8.87 -3.11 -7.03
CA ILE A 63 -8.95 -4.58 -6.96
C ILE A 63 -8.77 -5.28 -8.31
N GLY A 64 -8.59 -4.54 -9.41
CA GLY A 64 -8.41 -5.08 -10.76
C GLY A 64 -9.69 -5.58 -11.44
N ALA A 65 -10.86 -5.11 -11.02
CA ALA A 65 -12.13 -5.28 -11.73
C ALA A 65 -12.30 -4.28 -12.88
N MET A 66 -11.47 -3.24 -12.91
CA MET A 66 -11.39 -2.22 -13.96
C MET A 66 -9.93 -1.92 -14.27
N SER A 67 -9.59 -1.77 -15.54
CA SER A 67 -8.26 -1.35 -15.97
C SER A 67 -8.06 0.18 -15.83
N ILE A 68 -6.80 0.63 -15.87
CA ILE A 68 -6.48 2.06 -15.89
C ILE A 68 -7.07 2.76 -17.11
N ASP A 69 -7.04 2.11 -18.28
CA ASP A 69 -7.59 2.68 -19.53
C ASP A 69 -9.12 2.84 -19.48
N GLU A 70 -9.83 1.94 -18.78
CA GLU A 70 -11.26 2.05 -18.54
C GLU A 70 -11.57 3.18 -17.55
N LEU A 71 -10.78 3.31 -16.48
CA LEU A 71 -10.91 4.39 -15.51
C LEU A 71 -10.70 5.76 -16.16
N GLU A 72 -9.70 5.90 -17.05
CA GLU A 72 -9.44 7.14 -17.79
C GLU A 72 -10.62 7.56 -18.69
N LYS A 73 -11.39 6.59 -19.17
CA LYS A 73 -12.57 6.82 -20.03
C LYS A 73 -13.87 6.95 -19.24
N ALA A 74 -13.88 6.53 -17.97
CA ALA A 74 -15.07 6.60 -17.13
C ALA A 74 -15.46 8.08 -16.87
N PRO A 75 -16.74 8.42 -16.97
CA PRO A 75 -17.18 9.80 -16.75
C PRO A 75 -16.98 10.22 -15.30
N ALA A 76 -16.30 11.35 -15.08
CA ALA A 76 -16.16 11.96 -13.77
C ALA A 76 -17.27 13.02 -13.53
N PRO A 77 -17.73 13.26 -12.29
CA PRO A 77 -17.27 12.60 -11.06
C PRO A 77 -17.69 11.13 -11.03
N TRP A 78 -16.76 10.25 -10.64
CA TRP A 78 -17.03 8.82 -10.63
C TRP A 78 -18.08 8.41 -9.61
N ILE A 79 -18.18 9.15 -8.50
CA ILE A 79 -19.21 8.89 -7.46
C ILE A 79 -20.63 9.18 -7.97
N ASP A 80 -20.77 10.09 -8.92
CA ASP A 80 -22.06 10.42 -9.55
C ASP A 80 -22.36 9.51 -10.76
N ASN A 81 -21.37 8.76 -11.22
CA ASN A 81 -21.43 7.89 -12.41
C ASN A 81 -21.02 6.45 -12.04
N LEU A 82 -21.72 5.88 -11.07
CA LEU A 82 -21.44 4.53 -10.59
C LEU A 82 -21.68 3.47 -11.69
N GLY A 83 -20.78 2.49 -11.74
CA GLY A 83 -20.89 1.35 -12.67
C GLY A 83 -21.72 0.20 -12.10
N THR A 84 -21.51 -1.00 -12.64
CA THR A 84 -22.07 -2.23 -12.07
C THR A 84 -21.27 -2.61 -10.82
N PRO A 85 -21.94 -2.97 -9.70
CA PRO A 85 -21.27 -3.44 -8.49
C PRO A 85 -20.50 -4.73 -8.75
N GLU A 86 -19.25 -4.78 -8.31
CA GLU A 86 -18.36 -5.94 -8.42
C GLU A 86 -17.55 -6.11 -7.14
N ARG A 87 -17.71 -7.26 -6.47
CA ARG A 87 -16.97 -7.58 -5.26
C ARG A 87 -15.54 -8.02 -5.56
N PHE A 88 -15.33 -8.80 -6.62
CA PHE A 88 -14.04 -9.42 -6.94
C PHE A 88 -13.44 -8.85 -8.21
N GLY A 89 -12.12 -8.73 -8.23
CA GLY A 89 -11.32 -8.37 -9.41
C GLY A 89 -10.13 -9.33 -9.56
N THR A 90 -9.31 -9.06 -10.55
CA THR A 90 -8.11 -9.88 -10.85
C THR A 90 -7.13 -9.89 -9.69
N PHE A 91 -7.04 -8.81 -8.92
CA PHE A 91 -6.06 -8.70 -7.85
C PHE A 91 -6.62 -9.08 -6.48
N GLY A 92 -7.92 -8.91 -6.23
CA GLY A 92 -8.50 -9.18 -4.90
C GLY A 92 -9.98 -8.88 -4.83
N GLU A 93 -10.43 -8.38 -3.70
CA GLU A 93 -11.84 -8.13 -3.43
C GLU A 93 -12.10 -6.83 -2.66
N ILE A 94 -13.38 -6.42 -2.64
CA ILE A 94 -13.96 -5.47 -1.69
C ILE A 94 -14.73 -6.31 -0.67
N MET A 95 -14.11 -6.58 0.49
CA MET A 95 -14.74 -7.38 1.56
C MET A 95 -15.73 -6.54 2.34
N PRO A 96 -16.97 -7.00 2.62
CA PRO A 96 -17.92 -6.26 3.45
C PRO A 96 -17.51 -6.25 4.92
N GLU A 97 -18.01 -5.27 5.69
CA GLU A 97 -17.59 -5.00 7.07
C GLU A 97 -17.85 -6.17 8.02
N ASP A 98 -18.96 -6.85 7.89
CA ASP A 98 -19.29 -7.99 8.74
C ASP A 98 -18.28 -9.14 8.57
N GLU A 99 -17.93 -9.49 7.34
CA GLU A 99 -16.88 -10.48 7.07
C GLU A 99 -15.50 -9.99 7.55
N PHE A 100 -15.21 -8.68 7.45
CA PHE A 100 -13.97 -8.11 7.93
C PHE A 100 -13.87 -8.17 9.47
N LEU A 101 -14.96 -7.93 10.20
CA LEU A 101 -15.01 -8.13 11.66
C LEU A 101 -14.71 -9.59 12.04
N GLY A 102 -15.29 -10.55 11.30
CA GLY A 102 -14.97 -11.97 11.49
C GLY A 102 -13.52 -12.31 11.15
N LEU A 103 -12.95 -11.68 10.12
CA LEU A 103 -11.54 -11.86 9.79
C LEU A 103 -10.61 -11.28 10.86
N MET A 104 -11.00 -10.17 11.50
CA MET A 104 -10.26 -9.64 12.66
C MET A 104 -10.25 -10.63 13.83
N ASP A 105 -11.38 -11.29 14.11
CA ASP A 105 -11.48 -12.36 15.13
C ASP A 105 -10.57 -13.54 14.78
N ILE A 106 -10.60 -14.02 13.53
CA ILE A 106 -9.68 -15.08 13.04
C ILE A 106 -8.21 -14.71 13.24
N CYS A 107 -7.87 -13.43 13.06
CA CYS A 107 -6.51 -12.92 13.19
C CYS A 107 -6.11 -12.64 14.64
N ASP A 108 -7.06 -12.56 15.55
CA ASP A 108 -6.82 -12.34 16.97
C ASP A 108 -6.27 -13.60 17.64
N VAL A 109 -5.20 -13.44 18.42
CA VAL A 109 -4.56 -14.53 19.17
C VAL A 109 -4.61 -14.33 20.69
N PHE A 110 -5.28 -13.24 21.13
CA PHE A 110 -5.36 -12.84 22.53
C PHE A 110 -6.79 -12.72 23.05
N ASP A 111 -7.79 -13.16 22.28
CA ASP A 111 -9.22 -13.08 22.64
C ASP A 111 -9.65 -11.62 22.96
N LEU A 112 -9.22 -10.69 22.10
CA LEU A 112 -9.53 -9.25 22.23
C LEU A 112 -10.81 -8.89 21.47
N ILE A 113 -11.07 -9.54 20.34
CA ILE A 113 -12.31 -9.39 19.57
C ILE A 113 -13.34 -10.38 20.12
N TRP A 114 -14.43 -9.87 20.61
CA TRP A 114 -15.60 -10.67 20.97
C TRP A 114 -16.74 -10.33 20.04
N LEU A 115 -17.21 -11.28 19.28
CA LEU A 115 -18.38 -11.15 18.44
C LEU A 115 -19.63 -11.62 19.19
N GLU A 116 -20.78 -11.05 18.88
CA GLU A 116 -22.05 -11.53 19.39
C GLU A 116 -22.37 -12.90 18.76
N GLU A 117 -23.02 -13.83 19.51
CA GLU A 117 -23.23 -15.22 19.12
C GLU A 117 -23.95 -15.36 17.77
N GLY A 118 -25.04 -14.62 17.56
CA GLY A 118 -25.82 -14.67 16.31
C GLY A 118 -25.06 -14.03 15.16
N PHE A 119 -24.33 -12.98 15.41
CA PHE A 119 -23.46 -12.33 14.44
C PHE A 119 -22.30 -13.25 14.03
N ALA A 120 -21.58 -13.86 14.98
CA ALA A 120 -20.50 -14.80 14.73
C ALA A 120 -20.95 -15.99 13.87
N ALA A 121 -22.11 -16.57 14.18
CA ALA A 121 -22.67 -17.67 13.39
C ALA A 121 -22.98 -17.25 11.94
N SER A 122 -23.57 -16.09 11.74
CA SER A 122 -23.85 -15.54 10.39
C SER A 122 -22.56 -15.28 9.60
N VAL A 123 -21.55 -14.69 10.26
CA VAL A 123 -20.26 -14.39 9.63
C VAL A 123 -19.48 -15.66 9.27
N ALA A 124 -19.54 -16.70 10.10
CA ALA A 124 -18.95 -18.01 9.81
C ALA A 124 -19.48 -18.59 8.49
N GLU A 125 -20.81 -18.53 8.25
CA GLU A 125 -21.42 -18.99 7.02
C GLU A 125 -20.96 -18.19 5.79
N LYS A 126 -20.80 -16.87 5.92
CA LYS A 126 -20.33 -15.99 4.84
C LYS A 126 -18.85 -16.22 4.52
N LEU A 127 -17.99 -16.26 5.54
CA LEU A 127 -16.56 -16.51 5.37
C LEU A 127 -16.25 -17.90 4.80
N ALA A 128 -17.07 -18.91 5.11
CA ALA A 128 -16.96 -20.24 4.49
C ALA A 128 -17.18 -20.24 2.97
N GLN A 129 -17.83 -19.20 2.43
CA GLN A 129 -18.04 -19.02 0.99
C GLN A 129 -16.97 -18.13 0.35
N ASN A 130 -16.12 -17.49 1.14
CA ASN A 130 -15.05 -16.65 0.61
C ASN A 130 -13.97 -17.51 -0.07
N PRO A 131 -13.53 -17.16 -1.30
CA PRO A 131 -12.68 -18.04 -2.11
C PRO A 131 -11.24 -18.19 -1.60
N VAL A 132 -10.84 -17.44 -0.57
CA VAL A 132 -9.46 -17.48 -0.01
C VAL A 132 -9.41 -17.84 1.47
N ILE A 133 -10.55 -17.86 2.16
CA ILE A 133 -10.63 -18.26 3.57
C ILE A 133 -10.80 -19.78 3.63
N GLY A 134 -9.79 -20.50 4.09
CA GLY A 134 -9.79 -21.95 4.18
C GLY A 134 -10.30 -22.48 5.53
N GLU A 135 -10.44 -23.82 5.62
CA GLU A 135 -10.91 -24.49 6.85
C GLU A 135 -10.08 -24.16 8.09
N LYS A 136 -8.77 -23.97 7.93
CA LYS A 136 -7.89 -23.68 9.05
C LYS A 136 -8.03 -22.25 9.56
N GLN A 137 -8.30 -21.28 8.68
CA GLN A 137 -8.66 -19.93 9.07
C GLN A 137 -10.01 -19.94 9.77
N LEU A 138 -11.03 -20.59 9.17
CA LEU A 138 -12.36 -20.70 9.77
C LEU A 138 -12.35 -21.38 11.14
N ALA A 139 -11.49 -22.36 11.36
CA ALA A 139 -11.34 -23.03 12.64
C ALA A 139 -10.84 -22.12 13.78
N ARG A 140 -10.32 -20.92 13.44
CA ARG A 140 -9.88 -19.90 14.42
C ARG A 140 -11.00 -18.96 14.81
N LEU A 141 -12.09 -18.89 14.04
CA LEU A 141 -13.24 -18.04 14.35
C LEU A 141 -13.91 -18.53 15.65
N GLU A 142 -14.05 -17.66 16.61
CA GLU A 142 -14.70 -17.95 17.88
C GLU A 142 -16.23 -18.11 17.71
N LYS A 143 -16.87 -18.84 18.62
CA LYS A 143 -18.32 -19.08 18.58
C LYS A 143 -19.17 -17.86 18.94
N GLY A 144 -18.53 -16.81 19.34
CA GLY A 144 -19.19 -15.60 19.84
C GLY A 144 -19.49 -15.63 21.34
N ARG A 145 -20.04 -14.52 21.83
CA ARG A 145 -20.36 -14.29 23.24
C ARG A 145 -21.81 -13.76 23.35
N PRO A 146 -22.52 -14.03 24.46
CA PRO A 146 -23.80 -13.38 24.71
C PRO A 146 -23.68 -11.86 24.69
N GLU A 147 -24.66 -11.14 24.15
CA GLU A 147 -24.69 -9.68 24.10
C GLU A 147 -24.49 -9.07 25.51
N SER A 148 -25.08 -9.69 26.56
CA SER A 148 -24.92 -9.25 27.95
C SER A 148 -23.44 -9.20 28.40
N ASP A 149 -22.63 -10.14 27.97
CA ASP A 149 -21.22 -10.22 28.35
C ASP A 149 -20.42 -9.16 27.62
N ILE A 150 -20.75 -8.90 26.35
CA ILE A 150 -20.16 -7.82 25.55
C ILE A 150 -20.46 -6.47 26.17
N LEU A 151 -21.74 -6.19 26.51
CA LEU A 151 -22.13 -4.95 27.17
C LEU A 151 -21.44 -4.76 28.53
N ASP A 152 -21.25 -5.84 29.29
CA ASP A 152 -20.57 -5.80 30.59
C ASP A 152 -19.09 -5.36 30.46
N VAL A 153 -18.36 -5.90 29.48
CA VAL A 153 -16.94 -5.50 29.26
C VAL A 153 -16.83 -4.11 28.66
N VAL A 154 -17.78 -3.69 27.82
CA VAL A 154 -17.84 -2.32 27.28
C VAL A 154 -18.04 -1.31 28.43
N GLU A 155 -18.96 -1.58 29.34
CA GLU A 155 -19.26 -0.68 30.45
C GLU A 155 -18.17 -0.68 31.54
N LYS A 156 -17.68 -1.88 31.94
CA LYS A 156 -16.79 -2.03 33.08
C LYS A 156 -15.30 -2.04 32.75
N GLN A 157 -14.93 -2.44 31.53
CA GLN A 157 -13.53 -2.60 31.13
C GLN A 157 -13.12 -1.68 29.98
N HIS A 158 -14.02 -0.76 29.56
CA HIS A 158 -13.77 0.19 28.48
C HIS A 158 -13.41 -0.47 27.13
N ALA A 159 -13.99 -1.65 26.86
CA ALA A 159 -13.91 -2.23 25.52
C ALA A 159 -14.65 -1.34 24.52
N LEU A 160 -14.18 -1.32 23.26
CA LEU A 160 -14.81 -0.56 22.19
C LEU A 160 -15.93 -1.40 21.55
N PRO A 161 -17.20 -0.95 21.57
CA PRO A 161 -18.28 -1.67 20.91
C PRO A 161 -18.08 -1.65 19.38
N LEU A 162 -18.27 -2.78 18.72
CA LEU A 162 -18.24 -2.92 17.28
C LEU A 162 -19.67 -3.03 16.76
N TYR A 163 -19.95 -2.37 15.66
CA TYR A 163 -21.28 -2.33 15.06
C TYR A 163 -21.24 -2.90 13.63
N SER A 164 -22.38 -3.40 13.20
CA SER A 164 -22.67 -3.77 11.81
C SER A 164 -24.11 -3.40 11.51
N GLU A 165 -24.35 -2.63 10.46
CA GLU A 165 -25.69 -2.11 10.11
C GLU A 165 -26.41 -1.44 11.29
N GLY A 166 -25.67 -0.68 12.10
CA GLY A 166 -26.20 0.02 13.27
C GLY A 166 -26.54 -0.86 14.48
N LYS A 167 -26.26 -2.17 14.44
CA LYS A 167 -26.48 -3.11 15.55
C LYS A 167 -25.16 -3.49 16.20
N LEU A 168 -25.21 -3.81 17.49
CA LEU A 168 -24.05 -4.32 18.21
C LEU A 168 -23.63 -5.68 17.61
N ALA A 169 -22.42 -5.72 17.02
CA ALA A 169 -21.84 -6.91 16.42
C ALA A 169 -20.82 -7.57 17.35
N GLY A 170 -20.26 -6.80 18.31
CA GLY A 170 -19.22 -7.30 19.19
C GLY A 170 -18.50 -6.18 19.93
N CYS A 171 -17.30 -6.46 20.39
CA CYS A 171 -16.39 -5.43 20.96
C CYS A 171 -14.92 -5.77 20.71
N CYS A 172 -14.06 -4.76 20.80
CA CYS A 172 -12.62 -4.90 20.88
C CYS A 172 -12.15 -4.56 22.29
N ARG A 173 -11.45 -5.47 22.94
CA ARG A 173 -10.96 -5.33 24.30
C ARG A 173 -9.55 -4.76 24.33
N ARG A 174 -9.16 -4.22 25.47
CA ARG A 174 -7.77 -3.85 25.75
C ARG A 174 -6.92 -5.10 26.02
N ALA A 175 -5.66 -5.08 25.65
CA ALA A 175 -4.75 -6.18 25.93
C ALA A 175 -4.05 -6.06 27.30
N HIS A 176 -4.11 -4.90 27.96
CA HIS A 176 -3.51 -4.68 29.29
C HIS A 176 -4.28 -3.62 30.08
N ASP A 177 -4.38 -3.79 31.40
CA ASP A 177 -5.24 -2.94 32.26
C ASP A 177 -4.72 -1.50 32.42
N THR A 178 -3.41 -1.30 32.42
CA THR A 178 -2.77 -0.02 32.73
C THR A 178 -1.84 0.52 31.66
N ASP A 179 -1.53 -0.26 30.63
CA ASP A 179 -0.68 0.20 29.53
C ASP A 179 -1.54 0.90 28.47
N GLU A 180 -1.38 2.21 28.33
CA GLU A 180 -2.08 3.03 27.35
C GLU A 180 -1.77 2.63 25.89
N ASN A 181 -0.62 1.98 25.63
CA ASN A 181 -0.26 1.51 24.28
C ASN A 181 -0.96 0.20 23.91
N LEU A 182 -1.62 -0.43 24.86
CA LEU A 182 -2.38 -1.68 24.69
C LEU A 182 -3.88 -1.47 25.00
N GLU A 183 -4.36 -0.23 24.93
CA GLU A 183 -5.79 0.06 25.05
C GLU A 183 -6.57 -0.44 23.82
N ALA A 184 -7.87 -0.61 23.97
CA ALA A 184 -8.74 -1.21 22.94
C ALA A 184 -8.64 -0.52 21.57
N GLY A 185 -8.49 0.83 21.53
CA GLY A 185 -8.33 1.57 20.28
C GLY A 185 -7.07 1.19 19.51
N ILE A 186 -5.95 1.06 20.22
CA ILE A 186 -4.67 0.66 19.61
C ILE A 186 -4.70 -0.81 19.19
N MET A 187 -5.35 -1.67 19.97
CA MET A 187 -5.54 -3.08 19.58
C MET A 187 -6.41 -3.19 18.32
N LEU A 188 -7.45 -2.39 18.19
CA LEU A 188 -8.29 -2.34 16.99
C LEU A 188 -7.48 -1.88 15.76
N GLU A 189 -6.60 -0.89 15.91
CA GLU A 189 -5.67 -0.47 14.85
C GLU A 189 -4.78 -1.62 14.39
N ASN A 190 -4.15 -2.32 15.33
CA ASN A 190 -3.23 -3.43 15.03
C ASN A 190 -3.96 -4.62 14.40
N LEU A 191 -5.14 -4.98 14.91
CA LEU A 191 -5.94 -6.08 14.37
C LEU A 191 -6.48 -5.76 12.98
N SER A 192 -6.88 -4.51 12.70
CA SER A 192 -7.31 -4.10 11.36
C SER A 192 -6.16 -4.18 10.34
N CYS A 193 -4.94 -3.77 10.72
CA CYS A 193 -3.75 -3.95 9.89
C CYS A 193 -3.46 -5.42 9.63
N LYS A 194 -3.48 -6.25 10.68
CA LYS A 194 -3.24 -7.68 10.57
C LYS A 194 -4.26 -8.35 9.65
N ALA A 195 -5.55 -8.12 9.88
CA ALA A 195 -6.62 -8.75 9.12
C ALA A 195 -6.61 -8.33 7.64
N SER A 196 -6.49 -7.04 7.35
CA SER A 196 -6.43 -6.55 5.96
C SER A 196 -5.18 -7.05 5.22
N GLY A 197 -4.01 -7.10 5.89
CA GLY A 197 -2.79 -7.67 5.34
C GLY A 197 -2.89 -9.17 5.09
N VAL A 198 -3.53 -9.93 5.99
CA VAL A 198 -3.82 -11.37 5.82
C VAL A 198 -4.70 -11.59 4.59
N LEU A 199 -5.76 -10.81 4.41
CA LEU A 199 -6.63 -10.93 3.23
C LEU A 199 -5.84 -10.75 1.93
N ALA A 200 -5.01 -9.72 1.84
CA ALA A 200 -4.17 -9.49 0.68
C ALA A 200 -3.16 -10.63 0.45
N LEU A 201 -2.56 -11.17 1.52
CA LEU A 201 -1.63 -12.30 1.43
C LEU A 201 -2.32 -13.58 0.94
N LEU A 202 -3.52 -13.88 1.42
CA LEU A 202 -4.30 -15.04 0.97
C LEU A 202 -4.69 -14.92 -0.51
N HIS A 203 -5.12 -13.73 -0.96
CA HIS A 203 -5.36 -13.47 -2.38
C HIS A 203 -4.09 -13.60 -3.21
N LEU A 204 -2.93 -13.10 -2.72
CA LEU A 204 -1.66 -13.25 -3.42
C LEU A 204 -1.27 -14.72 -3.62
N ILE A 205 -1.37 -15.54 -2.58
CA ILE A 205 -1.08 -16.99 -2.63
C ILE A 205 -1.94 -17.65 -3.70
N LYS A 206 -3.24 -17.36 -3.71
CA LYS A 206 -4.19 -17.88 -4.71
C LYS A 206 -3.83 -17.41 -6.13
N ASN A 207 -3.61 -16.09 -6.31
CA ASN A 207 -3.32 -15.50 -7.61
C ASN A 207 -1.99 -15.99 -8.19
N ALA A 208 -1.00 -16.24 -7.33
CA ALA A 208 0.30 -16.79 -7.74
C ALA A 208 0.28 -18.29 -7.97
N GLY A 209 -0.79 -19.00 -7.57
CA GLY A 209 -0.90 -20.47 -7.64
C GLY A 209 0.13 -21.17 -6.75
N LEU A 210 0.48 -20.58 -5.61
CA LEU A 210 1.46 -21.11 -4.67
C LEU A 210 0.81 -21.90 -3.55
N SER A 211 1.59 -22.81 -2.95
CA SER A 211 1.30 -23.28 -1.60
C SER A 211 1.80 -22.25 -0.57
N PRO A 212 1.12 -22.03 0.54
CA PRO A 212 1.64 -21.16 1.61
C PRO A 212 3.07 -21.52 2.05
N SER A 213 3.42 -22.80 2.04
CA SER A 213 4.77 -23.29 2.37
C SER A 213 5.88 -22.89 1.38
N ASP A 214 5.52 -22.42 0.18
CA ASP A 214 6.49 -21.95 -0.82
C ASP A 214 7.06 -20.57 -0.47
N ILE A 215 6.39 -19.81 0.40
CA ILE A 215 6.85 -18.50 0.85
C ILE A 215 7.92 -18.70 1.93
N ASP A 216 9.11 -18.14 1.70
CA ASP A 216 10.25 -18.28 2.61
C ASP A 216 10.55 -17.02 3.41
N PHE A 217 9.98 -15.87 3.01
CA PHE A 217 10.16 -14.62 3.74
C PHE A 217 9.03 -13.61 3.50
N VAL A 218 8.71 -12.83 4.54
CA VAL A 218 7.74 -11.73 4.49
C VAL A 218 8.41 -10.43 4.92
N VAL A 219 8.33 -9.41 4.07
CA VAL A 219 8.67 -8.02 4.40
C VAL A 219 7.37 -7.27 4.56
N GLU A 220 7.11 -6.82 5.75
CA GLU A 220 5.86 -6.17 6.12
C GLU A 220 6.06 -4.65 6.23
N CYS A 221 5.05 -3.84 5.83
CA CYS A 221 5.10 -2.38 5.91
C CYS A 221 3.70 -1.77 6.17
N SER A 222 2.94 -2.34 7.10
CA SER A 222 1.59 -1.86 7.45
C SER A 222 1.61 -0.58 8.30
N GLU A 223 0.44 -0.15 8.71
CA GLU A 223 0.20 1.11 9.40
C GLU A 223 -0.10 0.93 10.90
N GLU A 224 0.24 -0.23 11.47
CA GLU A 224 -0.03 -0.57 12.86
C GLU A 224 0.80 0.27 13.86
N ALA A 225 0.23 0.43 15.06
CA ALA A 225 0.89 1.02 16.21
C ALA A 225 1.43 -0.11 17.11
N VAL A 226 2.69 -0.51 16.93
CA VAL A 226 3.27 -1.65 17.61
C VAL A 226 4.05 -1.31 18.87
N GLY A 227 4.01 -2.23 19.82
CA GLY A 227 4.79 -2.22 21.05
C GLY A 227 4.03 -1.69 22.26
N ASP A 228 4.26 -2.34 23.40
CA ASP A 228 3.84 -1.89 24.73
C ASP A 228 4.73 -0.74 25.24
N ALA A 229 4.48 -0.28 26.46
CA ALA A 229 5.24 0.82 27.07
C ALA A 229 6.73 0.49 27.25
N MET A 230 7.09 -0.80 27.40
CA MET A 230 8.45 -1.26 27.61
C MET A 230 9.15 -1.68 26.31
N GLN A 231 8.38 -2.13 25.30
CA GLN A 231 8.86 -2.73 24.06
C GLN A 231 8.40 -1.91 22.83
N ARG A 232 8.62 -0.61 22.85
CA ARG A 232 8.26 0.31 21.76
C ARG A 232 8.92 -0.09 20.46
N GLY A 233 8.13 -0.13 19.35
CA GLY A 233 8.60 -0.55 18.05
C GLY A 233 8.91 -2.04 17.95
N GLY A 234 8.62 -2.80 19.00
CA GLY A 234 8.68 -4.25 18.97
C GLY A 234 7.53 -4.87 18.21
N GLY A 235 7.55 -6.15 18.06
CA GLY A 235 6.59 -6.93 17.30
C GLY A 235 7.24 -7.56 16.08
N ASN A 236 6.49 -8.37 15.41
CA ASN A 236 6.86 -8.97 14.15
C ASN A 236 5.54 -9.26 13.42
N MET A 237 4.94 -8.20 12.88
CA MET A 237 3.69 -8.28 12.15
C MET A 237 3.85 -9.17 10.93
N ALA A 238 5.02 -9.16 10.28
CA ALA A 238 5.35 -10.05 9.18
C ALA A 238 5.10 -11.52 9.50
N LYS A 239 5.58 -11.99 10.66
CA LYS A 239 5.35 -13.38 11.07
C LYS A 239 3.93 -13.62 11.54
N ALA A 240 3.29 -12.62 12.15
CA ALA A 240 1.90 -12.74 12.59
C ALA A 240 0.93 -12.90 11.42
N LEU A 241 1.16 -12.19 10.29
CA LEU A 241 0.41 -12.39 9.05
C LEU A 241 0.70 -13.77 8.43
N ALA A 242 1.99 -14.15 8.35
CA ALA A 242 2.44 -15.41 7.79
C ALA A 242 1.84 -16.61 8.54
N GLU A 243 1.70 -16.54 9.87
CA GLU A 243 1.08 -17.58 10.69
C GLU A 243 -0.38 -17.83 10.31
N ILE A 244 -1.19 -16.76 10.20
CA ILE A 244 -2.60 -16.89 9.82
C ILE A 244 -2.74 -17.41 8.39
N ALA A 245 -1.86 -16.98 7.49
CA ALA A 245 -1.84 -17.45 6.09
C ALA A 245 -1.15 -18.81 5.91
N GLU A 246 -0.74 -19.48 7.00
CA GLU A 246 -0.11 -20.81 7.01
C GLU A 246 1.25 -20.89 6.28
N CYS A 247 1.96 -19.80 6.16
CA CYS A 247 3.29 -19.73 5.56
C CYS A 247 4.36 -20.29 6.54
N GLY A 248 4.26 -21.57 6.91
CA GLY A 248 5.05 -22.20 7.96
C GLY A 248 6.56 -22.19 7.74
N ASN A 249 7.04 -21.99 6.53
CA ASN A 249 8.46 -21.86 6.19
C ASN A 249 8.94 -20.40 6.22
N ALA A 250 8.03 -19.42 6.36
CA ALA A 250 8.39 -18.02 6.29
C ALA A 250 8.99 -17.53 7.61
N SER A 251 9.96 -16.63 7.50
CA SER A 251 10.35 -15.67 8.52
C SER A 251 10.05 -14.26 8.01
N GLY A 252 10.33 -13.21 8.77
CA GLY A 252 10.07 -11.88 8.30
C GLY A 252 10.55 -10.79 9.25
N PHE A 253 10.39 -9.55 8.80
CA PHE A 253 10.57 -8.34 9.60
C PHE A 253 9.69 -7.20 9.05
N ASP A 254 9.52 -6.18 9.87
CA ASP A 254 8.67 -5.04 9.59
C ASP A 254 9.53 -3.84 9.17
N VAL A 255 9.12 -3.12 8.11
CA VAL A 255 9.78 -1.93 7.57
C VAL A 255 8.94 -0.70 7.91
N ARG A 256 9.57 0.32 8.47
CA ARG A 256 8.94 1.60 8.77
C ARG A 256 9.54 2.70 7.88
N GLY A 257 8.70 3.47 7.22
CA GLY A 257 9.17 4.52 6.31
C GLY A 257 8.02 5.35 5.72
N PHE A 258 6.84 5.33 6.35
CA PHE A 258 5.64 6.02 5.86
C PHE A 258 5.40 5.74 4.36
N CYS A 259 5.08 6.76 3.56
CA CYS A 259 4.78 6.60 2.14
C CYS A 259 5.98 6.08 1.29
N ALA A 260 7.21 6.18 1.79
CA ALA A 260 8.39 5.55 1.17
C ALA A 260 8.51 4.06 1.54
N GLY A 261 7.92 3.64 2.67
CA GLY A 261 8.00 2.29 3.22
C GLY A 261 7.64 1.18 2.23
N PRO A 262 6.48 1.25 1.54
CA PRO A 262 6.09 0.22 0.56
C PRO A 262 7.12 0.02 -0.56
N VAL A 263 7.65 1.11 -1.12
CA VAL A 263 8.66 1.04 -2.19
C VAL A 263 10.00 0.55 -1.64
N ALA A 264 10.43 1.00 -0.46
CA ALA A 264 11.64 0.53 0.21
C ALA A 264 11.55 -0.98 0.54
N SER A 265 10.38 -1.46 0.93
CA SER A 265 10.11 -2.89 1.17
C SER A 265 10.28 -3.73 -0.09
N VAL A 266 9.76 -3.27 -1.23
CA VAL A 266 9.95 -3.94 -2.53
C VAL A 266 11.42 -3.99 -2.91
N ILE A 267 12.15 -2.87 -2.76
CA ILE A 267 13.61 -2.82 -3.03
C ILE A 267 14.37 -3.79 -2.12
N THR A 268 14.01 -3.84 -0.84
CA THR A 268 14.62 -4.76 0.13
C THR A 268 14.38 -6.22 -0.25
N ALA A 269 13.13 -6.59 -0.54
CA ALA A 269 12.76 -7.93 -0.97
C ALA A 269 13.49 -8.33 -2.27
N ALA A 270 13.50 -7.43 -3.27
CA ALA A 270 14.20 -7.66 -4.52
C ALA A 270 15.72 -7.83 -4.33
N SER A 271 16.33 -7.08 -3.41
CA SER A 271 17.74 -7.21 -3.07
C SER A 271 18.05 -8.57 -2.42
N MET A 272 17.18 -9.05 -1.50
CA MET A 272 17.32 -10.36 -0.87
C MET A 272 17.24 -11.50 -1.90
N VAL A 273 16.34 -11.38 -2.86
CA VAL A 273 16.19 -12.35 -3.95
C VAL A 273 17.40 -12.30 -4.90
N ALA A 274 17.81 -11.12 -5.33
CA ALA A 274 18.92 -10.93 -6.26
C ALA A 274 20.28 -11.40 -5.70
N CYS A 275 20.50 -11.32 -4.38
CA CYS A 275 21.70 -11.86 -3.75
C CYS A 275 21.59 -13.37 -3.42
N GLY A 276 20.45 -14.02 -3.68
CA GLY A 276 20.22 -15.44 -3.41
C GLY A 276 19.99 -15.80 -1.95
N ALA A 277 19.78 -14.80 -1.08
CA ALA A 277 19.50 -15.05 0.34
C ALA A 277 18.09 -15.64 0.54
N ARG A 278 17.15 -15.30 -0.34
CA ARG A 278 15.76 -15.76 -0.35
C ARG A 278 15.29 -15.99 -1.79
N ALA A 279 14.21 -16.77 -1.95
CA ALA A 279 13.64 -17.09 -3.26
C ALA A 279 12.23 -16.51 -3.47
N ASN A 280 11.28 -16.82 -2.57
CA ASN A 280 9.89 -16.36 -2.64
C ASN A 280 9.64 -15.38 -1.50
N VAL A 281 9.87 -14.10 -1.75
CA VAL A 281 9.68 -13.04 -0.76
C VAL A 281 8.37 -12.33 -1.01
N VAL A 282 7.51 -12.25 -0.01
CA VAL A 282 6.29 -11.44 -0.05
C VAL A 282 6.54 -10.08 0.58
N VAL A 283 6.10 -9.02 -0.09
CA VAL A 283 5.93 -7.69 0.50
C VAL A 283 4.46 -7.49 0.78
N VAL A 284 4.08 -7.17 2.00
CA VAL A 284 2.68 -7.02 2.41
C VAL A 284 2.47 -5.75 3.23
N SER A 285 1.30 -5.14 3.06
CA SER A 285 0.86 -3.98 3.86
C SER A 285 -0.63 -4.08 4.14
N GLY A 286 -1.00 -3.90 5.40
CA GLY A 286 -2.37 -3.70 5.85
C GLY A 286 -2.63 -2.26 6.26
N GLY A 287 -3.86 -1.80 6.09
CA GLY A 287 -4.30 -0.47 6.50
C GLY A 287 -4.91 -0.44 7.88
N SER A 288 -4.95 0.73 8.48
CA SER A 288 -5.39 0.98 9.86
C SER A 288 -6.70 1.77 9.91
N VAL A 289 -7.54 1.46 10.89
CA VAL A 289 -8.81 2.18 11.15
C VAL A 289 -8.65 3.70 11.24
N PRO A 290 -7.60 4.29 11.86
CA PRO A 290 -7.43 5.74 11.87
C PRO A 290 -7.26 6.41 10.50
N LYS A 291 -7.04 5.63 9.43
CA LYS A 291 -7.00 6.16 8.05
C LYS A 291 -8.38 6.37 7.45
N LEU A 292 -9.39 5.74 8.02
CA LEU A 292 -10.78 5.96 7.61
C LEU A 292 -11.25 7.37 7.98
N TYR A 293 -11.98 7.99 7.08
CA TYR A 293 -12.58 9.33 7.26
C TYR A 293 -11.61 10.43 7.75
N MET A 294 -10.33 10.36 7.34
CA MET A 294 -9.34 11.39 7.70
C MET A 294 -9.77 12.78 7.22
N ASN A 295 -10.38 12.89 6.05
CA ASN A 295 -10.82 14.14 5.43
C ASN A 295 -12.34 14.34 5.46
N ALA A 296 -13.08 13.48 6.16
CA ALA A 296 -14.53 13.47 6.13
C ALA A 296 -15.17 14.81 6.55
N ARG A 297 -14.53 15.59 7.44
CA ARG A 297 -15.03 16.91 7.84
C ARG A 297 -15.12 17.86 6.63
N ASP A 298 -14.13 17.85 5.75
CA ASP A 298 -14.11 18.70 4.56
C ASP A 298 -15.12 18.21 3.52
N HIS A 299 -15.35 16.89 3.43
CA HIS A 299 -16.36 16.30 2.57
C HIS A 299 -17.77 16.70 3.03
N VAL A 300 -18.10 16.49 4.30
CA VAL A 300 -19.41 16.91 4.89
C VAL A 300 -19.64 18.41 4.73
N LYS A 301 -18.62 19.24 5.02
CA LYS A 301 -18.71 20.70 4.88
C LYS A 301 -19.01 21.14 3.43
N LYS A 302 -18.61 20.36 2.44
CA LYS A 302 -18.83 20.63 1.01
C LYS A 302 -20.00 19.87 0.43
N ASP A 303 -20.76 19.18 1.27
CA ASP A 303 -21.93 18.39 0.88
C ASP A 303 -21.61 17.34 -0.21
N VAL A 304 -20.50 16.63 -0.03
CA VAL A 304 -20.08 15.53 -0.90
C VAL A 304 -19.90 14.24 -0.12
N LYS A 305 -19.97 13.09 -0.79
CA LYS A 305 -19.77 11.77 -0.17
C LYS A 305 -18.40 11.66 0.51
N ALA A 306 -18.37 11.07 1.69
CA ALA A 306 -17.14 10.71 2.42
C ALA A 306 -16.66 9.35 1.91
N LEU A 307 -15.68 9.36 1.01
CA LEU A 307 -15.25 8.19 0.24
C LEU A 307 -14.14 7.35 0.94
N GLU A 308 -13.68 7.77 2.11
CA GLU A 308 -12.57 7.13 2.85
C GLU A 308 -13.11 6.09 3.84
N ASN A 309 -13.95 5.17 3.40
CA ASN A 309 -14.57 4.13 4.24
C ASN A 309 -14.09 2.71 3.89
N CYS A 310 -12.99 2.60 3.15
CA CYS A 310 -12.34 1.33 2.86
C CYS A 310 -10.93 1.29 3.43
N ILE A 311 -10.58 0.24 4.14
CA ILE A 311 -9.22 -0.08 4.54
C ILE A 311 -8.55 -0.79 3.37
N GLY A 312 -7.52 -0.17 2.78
CA GLY A 312 -6.76 -0.77 1.69
C GLY A 312 -5.64 -1.66 2.19
N SER A 313 -5.30 -2.67 1.41
CA SER A 313 -4.14 -3.53 1.65
C SER A 313 -3.57 -4.04 0.33
N PHE A 314 -2.31 -4.48 0.37
CA PHE A 314 -1.68 -5.10 -0.78
C PHE A 314 -0.71 -6.21 -0.37
N ALA A 315 -0.43 -7.13 -1.30
CA ALA A 315 0.65 -8.08 -1.21
C ALA A 315 1.29 -8.29 -2.59
N LEU A 316 2.62 -8.42 -2.62
CA LEU A 316 3.42 -8.61 -3.84
C LEU A 316 4.35 -9.81 -3.67
N LEU A 317 4.48 -10.63 -4.70
CA LEU A 317 5.43 -11.75 -4.72
C LEU A 317 6.67 -11.39 -5.52
N ILE A 318 7.81 -11.41 -4.87
CA ILE A 318 9.14 -11.17 -5.47
C ILE A 318 9.88 -12.49 -5.59
N THR A 319 10.34 -12.80 -6.80
CA THR A 319 11.02 -14.08 -7.12
C THR A 319 12.30 -13.83 -7.92
N PRO A 320 13.20 -14.82 -8.05
CA PRO A 320 14.26 -14.77 -9.05
C PRO A 320 13.66 -14.56 -10.44
N ASP A 321 14.39 -13.85 -11.29
CA ASP A 321 14.03 -13.66 -12.70
C ASP A 321 13.98 -15.00 -13.44
N ASP A 322 12.84 -15.32 -14.03
CA ASP A 322 12.57 -16.51 -14.82
C ASP A 322 12.56 -16.23 -16.34
N GLY A 323 12.91 -15.00 -16.73
CA GLY A 323 12.89 -14.52 -18.13
C GLY A 323 11.49 -14.24 -18.66
N GLN A 324 10.43 -14.49 -17.89
CA GLN A 324 9.04 -14.24 -18.26
C GLN A 324 8.34 -13.24 -17.33
N THR A 325 8.95 -12.96 -16.19
CA THR A 325 8.45 -12.03 -15.19
C THR A 325 9.06 -10.65 -15.40
N PRO A 326 8.27 -9.56 -15.32
CA PRO A 326 8.81 -8.20 -15.29
C PRO A 326 9.82 -8.02 -14.16
N VAL A 327 10.95 -7.38 -14.46
CA VAL A 327 12.10 -7.28 -13.57
C VAL A 327 12.24 -5.91 -12.94
N ILE A 328 12.87 -5.85 -11.78
CA ILE A 328 13.24 -4.64 -11.06
C ILE A 328 14.69 -4.27 -11.37
N ARG A 329 14.93 -3.05 -11.83
CA ARG A 329 16.26 -2.47 -12.06
C ARG A 329 16.91 -2.08 -10.73
N LEU A 330 17.67 -3.00 -10.14
CA LEU A 330 18.41 -2.75 -8.88
C LEU A 330 19.67 -1.90 -9.06
N ASP A 331 20.15 -1.73 -10.28
CA ASP A 331 21.31 -0.92 -10.61
C ASP A 331 21.01 0.60 -10.68
N SER A 332 19.73 0.98 -10.67
CA SER A 332 19.27 2.37 -10.87
C SER A 332 18.15 2.79 -9.89
N LEU A 333 18.34 2.47 -8.63
CA LEU A 333 17.38 2.86 -7.59
C LEU A 333 17.45 4.36 -7.30
N GLY A 334 16.27 5.00 -7.20
CA GLY A 334 16.15 6.35 -6.68
C GLY A 334 16.10 6.32 -5.16
N LYS A 335 16.76 7.30 -4.54
CA LYS A 335 16.78 7.49 -3.09
C LYS A 335 16.85 8.96 -2.74
N HIS A 336 16.07 9.38 -1.77
CA HIS A 336 16.20 10.71 -1.19
C HIS A 336 17.29 10.68 -0.10
N THR A 337 18.37 11.39 -0.30
CA THR A 337 19.48 11.42 0.65
C THR A 337 19.28 12.53 1.70
N VAL A 338 19.88 12.38 2.88
CA VAL A 338 19.83 13.37 3.97
C VAL A 338 20.23 14.77 3.49
N GLY A 339 21.23 14.88 2.61
CA GLY A 339 21.72 16.16 2.09
C GLY A 339 20.92 16.73 0.90
N ALA A 340 19.94 16.03 0.36
CA ALA A 340 19.19 16.50 -0.80
C ALA A 340 18.22 17.66 -0.51
N GLY A 341 17.85 17.87 0.76
CA GLY A 341 16.91 18.89 1.19
C GLY A 341 15.45 18.50 0.95
N ALA A 342 14.53 19.33 1.45
CA ALA A 342 13.10 19.03 1.48
C ALA A 342 12.29 19.69 0.35
N ALA A 343 12.95 20.40 -0.57
CA ALA A 343 12.27 21.06 -1.67
C ALA A 343 11.64 20.00 -2.61
N PRO A 344 10.37 20.15 -3.01
CA PRO A 344 9.68 19.17 -3.87
C PRO A 344 10.45 18.85 -5.16
N GLN A 345 11.12 19.82 -5.75
CA GLN A 345 11.97 19.64 -6.93
C GLN A 345 13.18 18.74 -6.66
N ALA A 346 13.85 18.91 -5.50
CA ALA A 346 14.98 18.09 -5.12
C ALA A 346 14.55 16.63 -4.88
N ILE A 347 13.44 16.43 -4.19
CA ILE A 347 12.84 15.10 -3.98
C ILE A 347 12.49 14.47 -5.33
N THR A 348 11.82 15.20 -6.23
CA THR A 348 11.47 14.69 -7.55
C THR A 348 12.72 14.34 -8.37
N SER A 349 13.77 15.16 -8.34
CA SER A 349 15.04 14.88 -9.03
C SER A 349 15.68 13.57 -8.52
N ALA A 350 15.79 13.45 -7.20
CA ALA A 350 16.39 12.28 -6.57
C ALA A 350 15.66 10.96 -6.86
N LEU A 351 14.32 11.05 -7.03
CA LEU A 351 13.49 9.86 -7.24
C LEU A 351 13.19 9.56 -8.71
N THR A 352 13.45 10.48 -9.64
CA THR A 352 13.14 10.28 -11.06
C THR A 352 14.35 10.49 -11.96
N PHE A 353 14.87 11.70 -12.04
CA PHE A 353 15.94 12.03 -12.98
C PHE A 353 17.25 11.32 -12.66
N GLU A 354 17.70 11.35 -11.41
CA GLU A 354 19.00 10.78 -11.01
C GLU A 354 19.10 9.26 -11.26
N PRO A 355 18.11 8.42 -10.87
CA PRO A 355 18.15 7.00 -11.17
C PRO A 355 18.06 6.72 -12.67
N LEU A 356 17.27 7.47 -13.44
CA LEU A 356 17.20 7.32 -14.89
C LEU A 356 18.52 7.70 -15.56
N GLN A 357 19.14 8.81 -15.16
CA GLN A 357 20.46 9.21 -15.65
C GLN A 357 21.51 8.15 -15.36
N LYS A 358 21.50 7.55 -14.17
CA LYS A 358 22.39 6.44 -13.81
C LYS A 358 22.19 5.20 -14.70
N ALA A 359 20.93 4.95 -15.10
CA ALA A 359 20.58 3.88 -16.04
C ALA A 359 20.86 4.21 -17.51
N GLY A 360 21.32 5.42 -17.83
CA GLY A 360 21.47 5.89 -19.21
C GLY A 360 20.15 6.16 -19.92
N LEU A 361 19.06 6.37 -19.16
CA LEU A 361 17.72 6.59 -19.66
C LEU A 361 17.32 8.06 -19.55
N LYS A 362 16.42 8.48 -20.44
CA LYS A 362 15.73 9.76 -20.39
C LYS A 362 14.41 9.60 -19.62
N MET A 363 13.86 10.70 -19.12
CA MET A 363 12.54 10.71 -18.49
C MET A 363 11.44 10.35 -19.51
N THR A 364 11.69 10.56 -20.81
CA THR A 364 10.80 10.14 -21.91
C THR A 364 10.86 8.64 -22.23
N ASP A 365 11.83 7.90 -21.69
CA ASP A 365 11.95 6.46 -21.90
C ASP A 365 11.13 5.63 -20.90
N VAL A 366 10.47 6.29 -19.95
CA VAL A 366 9.51 5.69 -19.01
C VAL A 366 8.11 5.90 -19.55
N ASP A 367 7.36 4.82 -19.74
CA ASP A 367 6.01 4.86 -20.30
C ASP A 367 4.97 5.31 -19.27
N LYS A 368 5.10 4.86 -18.01
CA LYS A 368 4.19 5.25 -16.91
C LYS A 368 4.99 5.55 -15.64
N TYR A 369 4.69 6.69 -15.03
CA TYR A 369 5.14 7.06 -13.69
C TYR A 369 4.03 6.77 -12.69
N ALA A 370 4.33 6.09 -11.62
CA ALA A 370 3.41 5.83 -10.52
C ALA A 370 3.95 6.47 -9.22
N PRO A 371 3.65 7.74 -8.99
CA PRO A 371 3.91 8.41 -7.71
C PRO A 371 2.81 8.08 -6.69
N GLU A 372 2.48 9.00 -5.80
CA GLU A 372 1.34 8.88 -4.88
C GLU A 372 0.01 8.89 -5.67
N LEU A 373 -0.71 7.77 -5.64
CA LEU A 373 -1.90 7.51 -6.46
C LEU A 373 -3.24 7.81 -5.75
N HIS A 374 -3.24 8.79 -4.85
CA HIS A 374 -4.45 9.22 -4.15
C HIS A 374 -5.59 9.56 -5.10
N ASN A 375 -6.79 9.10 -4.76
CA ASN A 375 -8.00 9.46 -5.48
C ASN A 375 -8.29 10.96 -5.35
N ALA A 376 -8.42 11.63 -6.50
CA ALA A 376 -8.65 13.08 -6.56
C ALA A 376 -10.02 13.49 -5.98
N GLU A 377 -11.04 12.63 -6.06
CA GLU A 377 -12.35 12.91 -5.46
C GLU A 377 -12.32 12.95 -3.93
N ILE A 378 -11.30 12.34 -3.32
CA ILE A 378 -11.03 12.46 -1.89
C ILE A 378 -10.20 13.72 -1.59
N THR A 379 -9.12 13.94 -2.36
CA THR A 379 -8.13 14.94 -2.00
C THR A 379 -8.48 16.37 -2.46
N LEU A 380 -9.28 16.53 -3.51
CA LEU A 380 -9.78 17.84 -3.95
C LEU A 380 -10.69 18.51 -2.91
N PRO A 381 -11.72 17.84 -2.36
CA PRO A 381 -12.51 18.41 -1.27
C PRO A 381 -11.68 18.74 -0.03
N ALA A 382 -10.68 17.95 0.28
CA ALA A 382 -9.77 18.15 1.41
C ALA A 382 -8.78 19.32 1.22
N GLY A 383 -8.72 19.91 0.02
CA GLY A 383 -7.81 21.03 -0.27
C GLY A 383 -6.40 20.63 -0.68
N ALA A 384 -6.10 19.34 -0.80
CA ALA A 384 -4.79 18.86 -1.26
C ALA A 384 -4.63 18.87 -2.78
N GLY A 385 -5.70 19.11 -3.54
CA GLY A 385 -5.69 19.12 -5.00
C GLY A 385 -5.67 17.71 -5.60
N ASN A 386 -5.44 17.64 -6.91
CA ASN A 386 -5.19 16.38 -7.61
C ASN A 386 -3.71 16.00 -7.43
N VAL A 387 -3.44 15.17 -6.44
CA VAL A 387 -2.07 14.81 -6.01
C VAL A 387 -1.27 14.11 -7.13
N PRO A 388 -1.78 13.07 -7.81
CA PRO A 388 -1.06 12.44 -8.91
C PRO A 388 -0.74 13.41 -10.05
N GLU A 389 -1.70 14.20 -10.49
CA GLU A 389 -1.53 15.17 -11.58
C GLU A 389 -0.45 16.21 -11.24
N ALA A 390 -0.44 16.72 -9.98
CA ALA A 390 0.58 17.65 -9.52
C ALA A 390 1.98 17.03 -9.60
N ASN A 391 2.12 15.75 -9.23
CA ASN A 391 3.37 15.01 -9.35
C ASN A 391 3.81 14.87 -10.83
N TYR A 392 2.90 14.50 -11.74
CA TYR A 392 3.23 14.39 -13.17
C TYR A 392 3.65 15.72 -13.78
N LYS A 393 2.97 16.81 -13.42
CA LYS A 393 3.37 18.17 -13.86
C LYS A 393 4.78 18.54 -13.36
N MET A 394 5.13 18.13 -12.15
CA MET A 394 6.47 18.37 -11.59
C MET A 394 7.55 17.53 -12.31
N ILE A 395 7.27 16.26 -12.61
CA ILE A 395 8.15 15.38 -13.40
C ILE A 395 8.34 15.96 -14.81
N ALA A 396 7.27 16.40 -15.47
CA ALA A 396 7.33 17.04 -16.78
C ALA A 396 8.13 18.36 -16.77
N ALA A 397 7.92 19.20 -15.74
CA ALA A 397 8.68 20.44 -15.59
C ALA A 397 10.17 20.16 -15.39
N LEU A 398 10.52 19.12 -14.62
CA LEU A 398 11.91 18.67 -14.48
C LEU A 398 12.49 18.20 -15.82
N SER A 399 11.70 17.47 -16.64
CA SER A 399 12.11 17.06 -17.99
C SER A 399 12.44 18.26 -18.89
N VAL A 400 11.65 19.35 -18.80
CA VAL A 400 11.96 20.62 -19.50
C VAL A 400 13.26 21.23 -19.00
N MET A 401 13.45 21.31 -17.68
CA MET A 401 14.68 21.85 -17.09
C MET A 401 15.94 21.06 -17.49
N LYS A 402 15.79 19.79 -17.77
CA LYS A 402 16.88 18.90 -18.23
C LYS A 402 17.00 18.85 -19.76
N GLY A 403 16.23 19.66 -20.49
CA GLY A 403 16.27 19.74 -21.95
C GLY A 403 15.81 18.46 -22.68
N GLN A 404 14.94 17.66 -22.05
CA GLN A 404 14.46 16.41 -22.61
C GLN A 404 13.12 16.54 -23.33
N ILE A 405 12.34 17.57 -23.00
CA ILE A 405 11.11 17.96 -23.70
C ILE A 405 11.01 19.48 -23.76
N GLU A 406 10.20 20.01 -24.66
CA GLU A 406 9.86 21.43 -24.71
C GLU A 406 8.75 21.77 -23.70
N ARG A 407 8.66 23.04 -23.27
CA ARG A 407 7.62 23.48 -22.32
C ARG A 407 6.20 23.26 -22.86
N ALA A 408 6.02 23.34 -24.15
CA ALA A 408 4.74 23.11 -24.81
C ALA A 408 4.28 21.65 -24.73
N ASP A 409 5.21 20.70 -24.50
CA ASP A 409 4.94 19.26 -24.43
C ASP A 409 4.49 18.79 -23.05
N ILE A 410 4.49 19.67 -22.03
CA ILE A 410 4.08 19.28 -20.66
C ILE A 410 2.70 18.62 -20.62
N PRO A 411 1.64 19.17 -21.25
CA PRO A 411 0.33 18.52 -21.22
C PRO A 411 0.34 17.11 -21.85
N LYS A 412 1.05 16.97 -22.98
CA LYS A 412 1.21 15.68 -23.65
C LYS A 412 1.95 14.68 -22.79
N PHE A 413 3.06 15.08 -22.16
CA PHE A 413 3.82 14.24 -21.24
C PHE A 413 2.96 13.74 -20.07
N VAL A 414 2.17 14.63 -19.47
CA VAL A 414 1.26 14.28 -18.35
C VAL A 414 0.18 13.29 -18.82
N ALA A 415 -0.43 13.52 -19.97
CA ALA A 415 -1.48 12.65 -20.50
C ALA A 415 -0.96 11.26 -20.88
N GLU A 416 0.23 11.16 -21.50
CA GLU A 416 0.77 9.88 -21.96
C GLU A 416 1.39 9.05 -20.81
N ARG A 417 2.02 9.72 -19.83
CA ARG A 417 2.86 9.06 -18.82
C ARG A 417 2.26 9.08 -17.42
N GLY A 418 1.20 9.81 -17.21
CA GLY A 418 0.41 9.80 -15.97
C GLY A 418 -0.74 8.81 -16.03
N MET A 419 -1.53 8.80 -14.96
CA MET A 419 -2.78 8.06 -14.82
C MET A 419 -3.67 8.74 -13.76
N PRO A 420 -4.98 8.51 -13.76
CA PRO A 420 -5.83 8.97 -12.66
C PRO A 420 -5.42 8.35 -11.32
N GLY A 421 -5.57 9.09 -10.24
CA GLY A 421 -5.44 8.52 -8.90
C GLY A 421 -6.66 7.68 -8.56
N PHE A 422 -6.43 6.44 -8.17
CA PHE A 422 -7.52 5.48 -7.93
C PHE A 422 -7.47 4.83 -6.55
N VAL A 423 -6.53 5.21 -5.68
CA VAL A 423 -6.43 4.60 -4.37
C VAL A 423 -7.40 5.29 -3.40
N PRO A 424 -8.42 4.57 -2.89
CA PRO A 424 -9.49 5.17 -2.08
C PRO A 424 -9.18 5.22 -0.59
N THR A 425 -8.00 4.80 -0.19
CA THR A 425 -7.53 4.81 1.20
C THR A 425 -6.49 5.90 1.42
N GLN A 426 -6.28 6.30 2.66
CA GLN A 426 -5.24 7.24 3.08
C GLN A 426 -4.02 6.52 3.67
N GLY A 427 -3.04 7.27 4.12
CA GLY A 427 -1.82 6.75 4.71
C GLY A 427 -0.71 6.54 3.68
N HIS A 428 0.07 5.48 3.82
CA HIS A 428 1.20 5.21 2.93
C HIS A 428 0.90 4.20 1.80
N ILE A 429 -0.22 3.51 1.85
CA ILE A 429 -0.66 2.61 0.78
C ILE A 429 -0.79 3.34 -0.57
N PRO A 430 -1.31 4.58 -0.67
CA PRO A 430 -1.40 5.33 -1.93
C PRO A 430 -0.08 5.67 -2.65
N SER A 431 1.07 5.17 -2.23
CA SER A 431 2.32 5.25 -2.98
C SER A 431 2.18 4.73 -4.43
N GLY A 432 3.25 4.60 -5.18
CA GLY A 432 3.21 4.01 -6.52
C GLY A 432 2.92 2.50 -6.56
N VAL A 433 2.97 1.81 -5.42
CA VAL A 433 2.83 0.34 -5.32
C VAL A 433 1.47 -0.17 -5.83
N PRO A 434 0.32 0.48 -5.62
CA PRO A 434 -0.97 0.02 -6.17
C PRO A 434 -1.01 -0.11 -7.71
N TYR A 435 -0.14 0.57 -8.44
CA TYR A 435 -0.05 0.41 -9.89
C TYR A 435 0.67 -0.86 -10.33
N ILE A 436 1.43 -1.54 -9.48
CA ILE A 436 2.30 -2.67 -9.87
C ILE A 436 1.49 -3.80 -10.52
N GLY A 437 0.29 -4.13 -10.03
CA GLY A 437 -0.55 -5.15 -10.66
C GLY A 437 -0.87 -4.83 -12.12
N HIS A 438 -1.34 -3.62 -12.38
CA HIS A 438 -1.61 -3.13 -13.73
C HIS A 438 -0.34 -3.04 -14.59
N ALA A 439 0.79 -2.62 -13.98
CA ALA A 439 2.08 -2.58 -14.68
C ALA A 439 2.55 -3.98 -15.08
N LEU A 440 2.35 -5.00 -14.24
CA LEU A 440 2.67 -6.40 -14.56
C LEU A 440 1.94 -6.87 -15.81
N GLU A 441 0.64 -6.59 -15.91
CA GLU A 441 -0.16 -6.95 -17.08
C GLU A 441 0.32 -6.21 -18.33
N ALA A 442 0.52 -4.90 -18.24
CA ALA A 442 0.95 -4.07 -19.35
C ALA A 442 2.38 -4.41 -19.85
N LEU A 443 3.32 -4.68 -18.93
CA LEU A 443 4.69 -5.09 -19.25
C LEU A 443 4.75 -6.50 -19.87
N LYS A 444 3.96 -7.46 -19.36
CA LYS A 444 3.85 -8.81 -19.96
C LYS A 444 3.21 -8.78 -21.34
N ALA A 445 2.20 -7.94 -21.54
CA ALA A 445 1.58 -7.73 -22.85
C ALA A 445 2.46 -6.93 -23.83
N GLY A 446 3.54 -6.30 -23.37
CA GLY A 446 4.41 -5.45 -24.17
C GLY A 446 3.77 -4.13 -24.61
N THR A 447 2.66 -3.72 -23.98
CA THR A 447 1.99 -2.42 -24.25
C THR A 447 2.78 -1.25 -23.68
N ILE A 448 3.54 -1.49 -22.61
CA ILE A 448 4.57 -0.59 -22.09
C ILE A 448 5.88 -1.36 -21.94
N LYS A 449 7.00 -0.64 -21.97
CA LYS A 449 8.35 -1.19 -21.77
C LYS A 449 8.86 -0.96 -20.36
N ARG A 450 8.52 0.19 -19.76
CA ARG A 450 9.01 0.64 -18.46
C ARG A 450 7.94 1.35 -17.66
N ALA A 451 7.86 1.00 -16.38
CA ALA A 451 7.12 1.74 -15.38
C ALA A 451 8.05 2.17 -14.25
N MET A 452 7.87 3.36 -13.70
CA MET A 452 8.63 3.85 -12.56
C MET A 452 7.73 3.95 -11.34
N ILE A 453 8.06 3.19 -10.31
CA ILE A 453 7.32 3.11 -9.05
C ILE A 453 8.00 4.02 -8.02
N ILE A 454 7.24 4.93 -7.43
CA ILE A 454 7.77 5.99 -6.56
C ILE A 454 6.99 6.01 -5.25
N GLY A 455 7.72 6.04 -4.13
CA GLY A 455 7.20 6.33 -2.81
C GLY A 455 7.93 7.51 -2.21
N LYS A 456 7.20 8.48 -1.67
CA LYS A 456 7.80 9.63 -1.00
C LYS A 456 7.05 9.98 0.27
N GLY A 457 7.78 10.20 1.35
CA GLY A 457 7.27 10.55 2.66
C GLY A 457 7.22 12.06 2.89
N SER A 458 6.27 12.50 3.71
CA SER A 458 6.15 13.89 4.14
C SER A 458 7.04 14.17 5.35
N LEU A 459 7.63 15.36 5.40
CA LEU A 459 8.40 15.90 6.54
C LEU A 459 7.65 15.90 7.87
N PHE A 460 6.32 16.04 7.81
CA PHE A 460 5.50 16.21 9.01
C PHE A 460 5.11 14.90 9.67
N LEU A 461 5.34 13.75 8.99
CA LEU A 461 4.96 12.46 9.52
C LEU A 461 5.84 12.08 10.70
N GLY A 462 5.18 11.63 11.78
CA GLY A 462 5.83 11.17 12.99
C GLY A 462 6.41 12.25 13.90
N ARG A 463 6.55 13.50 13.46
CA ARG A 463 7.13 14.63 14.24
C ARG A 463 8.46 14.33 14.97
N LEU A 464 9.13 13.26 14.55
CA LEU A 464 10.35 12.78 15.21
C LEU A 464 11.61 13.30 14.53
N THR A 465 11.66 13.28 13.20
CA THR A 465 12.90 13.50 12.45
C THR A 465 12.91 14.78 11.64
N ASN A 466 11.78 15.33 11.25
CA ASN A 466 11.65 16.47 10.35
C ASN A 466 12.43 16.31 9.02
N LEU A 467 12.53 15.07 8.53
CA LEU A 467 13.22 14.72 7.29
C LEU A 467 12.21 14.18 6.27
N ALA A 468 12.39 14.55 5.00
CA ALA A 468 11.71 13.87 3.90
C ALA A 468 12.38 12.52 3.65
N ASP A 469 11.59 11.56 3.19
CA ASP A 469 12.07 10.26 2.75
C ASP A 469 11.52 9.95 1.36
N GLY A 470 12.19 9.08 0.61
CA GLY A 470 11.74 8.66 -0.71
C GLY A 470 12.61 7.58 -1.30
N ALA A 471 11.94 6.70 -2.03
CA ALA A 471 12.56 5.63 -2.80
C ALA A 471 11.82 5.43 -4.12
N SER A 472 12.51 4.93 -5.13
CA SER A 472 11.91 4.55 -6.41
C SER A 472 12.70 3.44 -7.10
N PHE A 473 12.04 2.72 -7.97
CA PHE A 473 12.66 1.74 -8.85
C PHE A 473 11.95 1.72 -10.21
N ILE A 474 12.66 1.18 -11.21
CA ILE A 474 12.14 0.97 -12.54
C ILE A 474 11.74 -0.51 -12.67
N MET A 475 10.55 -0.77 -13.18
CA MET A 475 10.12 -2.07 -13.68
C MET A 475 10.31 -2.11 -15.20
N GLU A 476 10.86 -3.19 -15.70
CA GLU A 476 11.02 -3.44 -17.14
C GLU A 476 10.34 -4.76 -17.54
N GLY A 477 9.96 -4.85 -18.82
CA GLY A 477 9.34 -6.05 -19.36
C GLY A 477 10.21 -7.30 -19.23
N PRO A 478 9.63 -8.50 -19.41
CA PRO A 478 10.35 -9.77 -19.34
C PRO A 478 11.58 -9.81 -20.24
N GLY A 479 12.67 -10.41 -19.78
CA GLY A 479 13.91 -10.55 -20.53
C GLY A 479 14.83 -9.33 -20.53
N ALA A 480 14.40 -8.17 -20.02
CA ALA A 480 15.24 -6.97 -19.94
C ALA A 480 16.46 -7.14 -19.01
N GLY A 481 16.36 -8.05 -18.03
CA GLY A 481 17.46 -8.37 -17.10
C GLY A 481 18.56 -9.26 -17.67
N THR A 482 18.39 -9.81 -18.86
CA THR A 482 19.33 -10.75 -19.49
C THR A 482 20.43 -10.08 -20.30
N GLU A 483 20.33 -8.79 -20.62
CA GLU A 483 21.48 -8.06 -21.12
C GLU A 483 22.49 -7.87 -19.98
N PRO A 484 23.72 -8.47 -20.08
CA PRO A 484 24.73 -8.13 -19.11
C PRO A 484 24.91 -6.61 -19.18
N ALA A 485 24.88 -5.93 -18.03
CA ALA A 485 25.42 -4.60 -17.96
C ALA A 485 26.74 -4.65 -18.73
N GLN A 486 26.93 -3.78 -19.72
CA GLN A 486 28.21 -3.68 -20.42
C GLN A 486 29.27 -3.36 -19.38
N GLY A 487 29.67 -4.38 -18.66
CA GLY A 487 30.82 -4.31 -17.78
C GLY A 487 31.98 -3.94 -18.67
N VAL A 488 32.68 -2.87 -18.31
CA VAL A 488 33.94 -2.51 -18.93
C VAL A 488 34.71 -3.79 -19.05
N SER A 489 34.99 -4.22 -20.29
CA SER A 489 35.68 -5.49 -20.53
C SER A 489 37.05 -5.45 -19.84
N GLN A 490 37.59 -6.60 -19.49
CA GLN A 490 38.89 -6.66 -18.84
C GLN A 490 39.98 -5.98 -19.71
N SER A 491 39.79 -5.94 -21.04
CA SER A 491 40.62 -5.18 -21.98
C SER A 491 40.43 -3.66 -21.81
N GLU A 492 39.21 -3.15 -21.69
CA GLU A 492 38.96 -1.72 -21.47
C GLU A 492 39.46 -1.25 -20.09
N VAL A 493 39.31 -2.07 -19.03
CA VAL A 493 39.92 -1.78 -17.72
C VAL A 493 41.44 -1.73 -17.83
N THR A 494 42.04 -2.63 -18.60
CA THR A 494 43.49 -2.65 -18.83
C THR A 494 43.94 -1.41 -19.62
N GLU A 495 43.20 -1.01 -20.65
CA GLU A 495 43.49 0.23 -21.42
C GLU A 495 43.35 1.49 -20.57
N MET A 496 42.29 1.59 -19.72
CA MET A 496 42.12 2.71 -18.79
C MET A 496 43.24 2.77 -17.76
N LEU A 497 43.67 1.64 -17.22
CA LEU A 497 44.81 1.55 -16.30
C LEU A 497 46.12 1.95 -16.99
N LEU A 498 46.36 1.49 -18.21
CA LEU A 498 47.54 1.85 -18.99
C LEU A 498 47.58 3.35 -19.33
N ALA A 499 46.42 3.93 -19.70
CA ALA A 499 46.29 5.37 -19.92
C ALA A 499 46.57 6.18 -18.65
N ALA A 500 45.98 5.80 -17.52
CA ALA A 500 46.23 6.46 -16.24
C ALA A 500 47.70 6.35 -15.78
N LEU A 501 48.33 5.20 -15.95
CA LEU A 501 49.74 5.01 -15.63
C LEU A 501 50.65 5.84 -16.57
N SER A 502 50.30 5.96 -17.85
CA SER A 502 50.99 6.81 -18.81
C SER A 502 50.95 8.27 -18.45
N ASP A 503 49.78 8.78 -18.02
CA ASP A 503 49.59 10.17 -17.55
C ASP A 503 50.39 10.46 -16.27
N VAL A 504 50.42 9.52 -15.33
CA VAL A 504 51.26 9.61 -14.13
C VAL A 504 52.73 9.64 -14.48
N ALA A 505 53.19 8.79 -15.38
CA ALA A 505 54.59 8.74 -15.85
C ALA A 505 54.97 10.03 -16.59
N ALA A 506 54.09 10.60 -17.41
CA ALA A 506 54.30 11.85 -18.12
C ALA A 506 54.37 13.07 -17.17
N ASN A 507 53.60 13.02 -16.09
CA ASN A 507 53.65 14.10 -15.05
C ASN A 507 54.89 14.00 -14.15
N LEU A 508 55.40 12.81 -13.88
CA LEU A 508 56.65 12.59 -13.15
C LEU A 508 57.89 12.97 -13.93
N GLN A 509 57.82 13.01 -15.26
CA GLN A 509 58.95 13.46 -16.13
C GLN A 509 58.99 14.99 -16.31
N LYS A 510 57.96 15.71 -15.89
CA LYS A 510 57.85 17.18 -15.98
C LYS A 510 58.19 17.92 -14.68
N GLY A 511 58.42 17.23 -13.58
CA GLY A 511 58.87 17.72 -12.30
C GLY A 511 60.35 17.33 -12.08
#